data_28923fe809c4db4b9492690bede040e6
#
_entry.id   28923fe809c4db4b9492690bede040e6
#
_cell.length_a   1.000
_cell.length_b   1.000
_cell.length_c   1.000
_cell.angle_alpha   90.00
_cell.angle_beta   90.00
_cell.angle_gamma   90.00
#
_symmetry.space_group_name_H-M   'P 1'
#
loop_
_entity.id
_entity.type
_entity.pdbx_description
1 polymer ?
#
loop_
_entity_poly.entity_id
_entity_poly.type
_entity_poly.pdbx_seq_one_letter_code
_entity_poly.pdbx_strand_id
1 'polypeptide(L)'
;MKTHNRRRTALRLAAAAFGLVLSMGAVAKDAQLLNVSYDPTRELYRDFNDAFARHWQATQGQKVAIETSHGGSGKQARAVIDGLEADVVTLALAYDIDSIAERARLFPANWQKRLPDNSAPYTSTIVFLVRKGNPKGIRDWPDLLKSGVSVITPNPKTSGGARWNYLAAWAYGLKIFRGDEAKTRNFVTALFRNVPVLDTGARGSTTTFVQRGIGDVLLAWENEAFLSIEELGPDKFDIVVPSLSILAEPPVALVDRNVDKHGTREVAQAYLQYLYSPEGQRIAARHYYRPRHPQHADPADIARFPQVELVTIEGVFGS
;
A
#
# COMPACT_ATOMS: atom_id res chain seq x y z
N MET A 1 -21.31 -60.45 83.17
CA MET A 1 -22.55 -59.73 83.28
C MET A 1 -22.30 -58.23 83.00
N LYS A 2 -23.04 -57.66 82.08
CA LYS A 2 -23.13 -56.25 81.62
C LYS A 2 -21.89 -55.72 80.83
N THR A 3 -22.08 -55.87 79.58
CA THR A 3 -21.41 -55.21 78.47
C THR A 3 -21.72 -53.71 78.39
N HIS A 4 -20.72 -52.85 78.24
CA HIS A 4 -20.95 -51.46 77.92
C HIS A 4 -20.34 -51.16 76.55
N ASN A 5 -21.20 -50.92 75.60
CA ASN A 5 -21.01 -50.51 74.24
C ASN A 5 -20.65 -49.03 74.23
N ARG A 6 -19.46 -48.66 73.78
CA ARG A 6 -19.10 -47.29 73.47
C ARG A 6 -18.94 -47.14 71.98
N ARG A 7 -19.95 -46.53 71.37
CA ARG A 7 -19.93 -46.07 69.99
C ARG A 7 -18.91 -44.91 69.86
N ARG A 8 -17.90 -45.12 69.10
CA ARG A 8 -17.01 -44.07 68.65
C ARG A 8 -17.57 -43.43 67.38
N THR A 9 -18.05 -42.21 67.50
CA THR A 9 -18.47 -41.37 66.39
C THR A 9 -17.22 -40.80 65.71
N ALA A 10 -16.91 -41.29 64.51
CA ALA A 10 -15.81 -40.74 63.72
C ALA A 10 -16.31 -39.50 62.98
N LEU A 11 -15.82 -38.34 63.34
CA LEU A 11 -16.02 -37.08 62.64
C LEU A 11 -15.18 -37.13 61.34
N ARG A 12 -15.82 -37.21 60.20
CA ARG A 12 -15.20 -37.02 58.89
C ARG A 12 -15.16 -35.54 58.58
N LEU A 13 -13.99 -34.90 58.74
CA LEU A 13 -13.67 -33.60 58.21
C LEU A 13 -13.42 -33.76 56.69
N ALA A 14 -14.35 -33.34 55.87
CA ALA A 14 -14.15 -33.17 54.43
C ALA A 14 -13.42 -31.83 54.22
N ALA A 15 -12.11 -31.93 54.00
CA ALA A 15 -11.33 -30.79 53.51
C ALA A 15 -11.68 -30.55 52.04
N ALA A 16 -12.49 -29.55 51.75
CA ALA A 16 -12.70 -29.04 50.39
C ALA A 16 -11.46 -28.24 50.00
N ALA A 17 -10.55 -28.91 49.28
CA ALA A 17 -9.44 -28.24 48.59
C ALA A 17 -10.03 -27.45 47.42
N PHE A 18 -10.27 -26.16 47.60
CA PHE A 18 -10.57 -25.23 46.52
C PHE A 18 -9.31 -25.00 45.74
N GLY A 19 -9.12 -25.78 44.68
CA GLY A 19 -8.02 -25.63 43.73
C GLY A 19 -8.21 -24.31 42.99
N LEU A 20 -7.53 -23.27 43.43
CA LEU A 20 -7.35 -22.03 42.68
C LEU A 20 -6.47 -22.35 41.48
N VAL A 21 -7.09 -22.67 40.33
CA VAL A 21 -6.36 -22.75 39.04
C VAL A 21 -6.00 -21.30 38.70
N LEU A 22 -4.83 -20.88 39.16
CA LEU A 22 -4.15 -19.73 38.58
C LEU A 22 -3.86 -20.08 37.13
N SER A 23 -4.75 -19.70 36.22
CA SER A 23 -4.43 -19.61 34.80
C SER A 23 -3.32 -18.57 34.70
N MET A 24 -2.07 -19.03 34.80
CA MET A 24 -0.93 -18.23 34.31
C MET A 24 -1.19 -18.07 32.82
N GLY A 25 -1.83 -16.95 32.47
CA GLY A 25 -1.90 -16.50 31.09
C GLY A 25 -0.45 -16.47 30.59
N ALA A 26 -0.10 -17.39 29.69
CA ALA A 26 1.18 -17.31 29.01
C ALA A 26 1.26 -15.93 28.38
N VAL A 27 2.16 -15.08 28.88
CA VAL A 27 2.43 -13.79 28.25
C VAL A 27 2.87 -14.12 26.83
N ALA A 28 2.04 -13.79 25.87
CA ALA A 28 2.35 -14.04 24.46
C ALA A 28 3.69 -13.35 24.15
N LYS A 29 4.61 -14.11 23.57
CA LYS A 29 5.91 -13.55 23.13
C LYS A 29 5.64 -12.40 22.18
N ASP A 30 6.34 -11.28 22.36
CA ASP A 30 6.26 -10.13 21.45
C ASP A 30 6.48 -10.59 20.00
N ALA A 31 5.67 -10.08 19.09
CA ALA A 31 5.75 -10.38 17.66
C ALA A 31 6.56 -9.30 16.93
N GLN A 32 7.21 -9.72 15.85
CA GLN A 32 7.90 -8.79 14.95
C GLN A 32 7.44 -9.08 13.52
N LEU A 33 7.02 -8.05 12.79
CA LEU A 33 6.62 -8.14 11.39
C LEU A 33 7.54 -7.30 10.52
N LEU A 34 7.82 -7.81 9.32
CA LEU A 34 8.43 -7.02 8.24
C LEU A 34 7.40 -6.82 7.12
N ASN A 35 7.01 -5.56 6.90
CA ASN A 35 6.23 -5.14 5.73
C ASN A 35 7.17 -4.61 4.64
N VAL A 36 7.23 -5.30 3.50
CA VAL A 36 7.97 -4.83 2.33
C VAL A 36 7.03 -4.10 1.40
N SER A 37 7.22 -2.77 1.30
CA SER A 37 6.29 -1.84 0.66
C SER A 37 6.94 -1.01 -0.45
N TYR A 38 6.14 -0.25 -1.18
CA TYR A 38 6.62 0.67 -2.21
C TYR A 38 6.65 2.14 -1.71
N ASP A 39 7.42 2.98 -2.40
CA ASP A 39 7.79 4.32 -1.92
C ASP A 39 6.63 5.22 -1.46
N PRO A 40 5.53 5.39 -2.20
CA PRO A 40 4.48 6.34 -1.85
C PRO A 40 3.73 6.06 -0.53
N THR A 41 3.89 4.88 0.06
CA THR A 41 3.16 4.46 1.27
C THR A 41 3.88 4.76 2.58
N ARG A 42 5.03 5.44 2.57
CA ARG A 42 5.87 5.64 3.77
C ARG A 42 5.10 6.25 4.93
N GLU A 43 4.42 7.35 4.67
CA GLU A 43 3.69 8.11 5.68
C GLU A 43 2.46 7.34 6.15
N LEU A 44 1.74 6.71 5.22
CA LEU A 44 0.60 5.87 5.52
C LEU A 44 0.98 4.73 6.47
N TYR A 45 2.00 3.94 6.14
CA TYR A 45 2.37 2.79 6.97
C TYR A 45 3.01 3.16 8.29
N ARG A 46 3.64 4.32 8.42
CA ARG A 46 4.07 4.82 9.73
C ARG A 46 2.86 4.94 10.69
N ASP A 47 1.84 5.68 10.29
CA ASP A 47 0.67 5.93 11.14
C ASP A 47 -0.21 4.67 11.29
N PHE A 48 -0.31 3.87 10.22
CA PHE A 48 -1.04 2.60 10.23
C PHE A 48 -0.40 1.58 11.17
N ASN A 49 0.92 1.43 11.16
CA ASN A 49 1.64 0.50 12.02
C ASN A 49 1.44 0.86 13.50
N ASP A 50 1.50 2.14 13.84
CA ASP A 50 1.25 2.61 15.20
C ASP A 50 -0.20 2.33 15.64
N ALA A 51 -1.17 2.55 14.76
CA ALA A 51 -2.57 2.27 15.05
C ALA A 51 -2.83 0.76 15.21
N PHE A 52 -2.29 -0.06 14.31
CA PHE A 52 -2.42 -1.51 14.41
C PHE A 52 -1.73 -2.07 15.65
N ALA A 53 -0.52 -1.61 15.97
CA ALA A 53 0.20 -2.09 17.16
C ALA A 53 -0.58 -1.82 18.45
N ARG A 54 -1.18 -0.63 18.59
CA ARG A 54 -2.08 -0.30 19.72
C ARG A 54 -3.33 -1.18 19.72
N HIS A 55 -3.96 -1.37 18.58
CA HIS A 55 -5.13 -2.22 18.43
C HIS A 55 -4.83 -3.67 18.83
N TRP A 56 -3.74 -4.24 18.31
CA TRP A 56 -3.32 -5.62 18.59
C TRP A 56 -3.00 -5.81 20.08
N GLN A 57 -2.24 -4.89 20.66
CA GLN A 57 -1.95 -4.90 22.10
C GLN A 57 -3.23 -4.85 22.95
N ALA A 58 -4.20 -4.00 22.58
CA ALA A 58 -5.44 -3.86 23.33
C ALA A 58 -6.36 -5.08 23.22
N THR A 59 -6.37 -5.76 22.05
CA THR A 59 -7.28 -6.87 21.78
C THR A 59 -6.68 -8.24 22.08
N GLN A 60 -5.37 -8.42 21.89
CA GLN A 60 -4.68 -9.70 22.05
C GLN A 60 -3.70 -9.73 23.22
N GLY A 61 -3.42 -8.60 23.86
CA GLY A 61 -2.44 -8.50 24.96
C GLY A 61 -0.99 -8.73 24.50
N GLN A 62 -0.73 -8.87 23.20
CA GLN A 62 0.59 -9.10 22.62
C GLN A 62 1.13 -7.82 22.00
N LYS A 63 2.38 -7.47 22.29
CA LYS A 63 3.07 -6.39 21.58
C LYS A 63 3.52 -6.86 20.21
N VAL A 64 3.45 -5.97 19.23
CA VAL A 64 3.98 -6.19 17.89
C VAL A 64 4.86 -5.01 17.48
N ALA A 65 6.08 -5.29 17.04
CA ALA A 65 6.95 -4.34 16.37
C ALA A 65 6.83 -4.56 14.86
N ILE A 66 6.59 -3.50 14.09
CA ILE A 66 6.40 -3.58 12.64
C ILE A 66 7.48 -2.76 11.97
N GLU A 67 8.41 -3.45 11.32
CA GLU A 67 9.41 -2.83 10.47
C GLU A 67 8.89 -2.69 9.05
N THR A 68 9.32 -1.65 8.35
CA THR A 68 8.95 -1.41 6.95
C THR A 68 10.19 -1.19 6.09
N SER A 69 10.22 -1.87 4.94
CA SER A 69 11.18 -1.61 3.88
C SER A 69 10.47 -0.90 2.73
N HIS A 70 10.93 0.27 2.32
CA HIS A 70 10.34 1.05 1.24
C HIS A 70 11.31 1.25 0.08
N GLY A 71 10.79 1.18 -1.15
CA GLY A 71 11.56 1.38 -2.37
C GLY A 71 10.68 1.29 -3.62
N GLY A 72 11.29 1.27 -4.79
CA GLY A 72 10.56 0.98 -6.02
C GLY A 72 9.93 -0.42 -5.95
N SER A 73 8.64 -0.56 -6.28
CA SER A 73 7.86 -1.79 -6.09
C SER A 73 8.52 -3.03 -6.73
N GLY A 74 8.98 -2.93 -7.98
CA GLY A 74 9.68 -4.03 -8.63
C GLY A 74 11.06 -4.34 -8.02
N LYS A 75 11.74 -3.34 -7.43
CA LYS A 75 12.96 -3.56 -6.65
C LYS A 75 12.67 -4.30 -5.36
N GLN A 76 11.58 -3.95 -4.67
CA GLN A 76 11.14 -4.60 -3.44
C GLN A 76 10.71 -6.03 -3.70
N ALA A 77 9.93 -6.30 -4.77
CA ALA A 77 9.59 -7.66 -5.18
C ALA A 77 10.85 -8.52 -5.41
N ARG A 78 11.85 -7.98 -6.09
CA ARG A 78 13.12 -8.68 -6.31
C ARG A 78 13.85 -8.97 -5.00
N ALA A 79 13.89 -8.02 -4.06
CA ALA A 79 14.52 -8.25 -2.76
C ALA A 79 13.88 -9.43 -2.02
N VAL A 80 12.55 -9.57 -2.07
CA VAL A 80 11.85 -10.71 -1.48
C VAL A 80 12.16 -12.02 -2.22
N ILE A 81 12.22 -11.99 -3.56
CA ILE A 81 12.63 -13.14 -4.37
C ILE A 81 14.06 -13.58 -4.03
N ASP A 82 14.95 -12.63 -3.79
CA ASP A 82 16.37 -12.85 -3.47
C ASP A 82 16.60 -13.18 -1.99
N GLY A 83 15.53 -13.31 -1.17
CA GLY A 83 15.61 -13.83 0.19
C GLY A 83 15.33 -12.83 1.31
N LEU A 84 14.83 -11.62 1.05
CA LEU A 84 14.35 -10.73 2.11
C LEU A 84 13.07 -11.34 2.71
N GLU A 85 13.15 -11.72 3.99
CA GLU A 85 12.12 -12.48 4.69
C GLU A 85 10.94 -11.58 5.15
N ALA A 86 10.19 -11.03 4.20
CA ALA A 86 8.99 -10.27 4.49
C ALA A 86 7.87 -11.16 5.06
N ASP A 87 7.15 -10.68 6.08
CA ASP A 87 5.90 -11.31 6.55
C ASP A 87 4.71 -10.93 5.67
N VAL A 88 4.68 -9.67 5.23
CA VAL A 88 3.69 -9.15 4.30
C VAL A 88 4.36 -8.30 3.21
N VAL A 89 3.76 -8.30 2.03
CA VAL A 89 4.13 -7.41 0.94
C VAL A 89 2.96 -6.50 0.60
N THR A 90 3.23 -5.21 0.42
CA THR A 90 2.24 -4.18 0.10
C THR A 90 2.79 -3.37 -1.06
N LEU A 91 2.61 -3.91 -2.28
CA LEU A 91 3.30 -3.42 -3.49
C LEU A 91 2.37 -2.63 -4.41
N ALA A 92 2.94 -1.99 -5.40
CA ALA A 92 2.19 -1.09 -6.28
C ALA A 92 1.31 -1.81 -7.30
N LEU A 93 1.67 -3.04 -7.72
CA LEU A 93 0.98 -3.80 -8.76
C LEU A 93 0.88 -5.28 -8.40
N ALA A 94 -0.20 -5.91 -8.84
CA ALA A 94 -0.37 -7.37 -8.75
C ALA A 94 0.79 -8.11 -9.41
N TYR A 95 1.26 -7.66 -10.57
CA TYR A 95 2.40 -8.24 -11.29
C TYR A 95 3.67 -8.40 -10.43
N ASP A 96 3.95 -7.43 -9.55
CA ASP A 96 5.12 -7.52 -8.66
C ASP A 96 4.95 -8.61 -7.61
N ILE A 97 3.72 -8.79 -7.08
CA ILE A 97 3.39 -9.87 -6.14
C ILE A 97 3.34 -11.22 -6.85
N ASP A 98 2.74 -11.30 -8.04
CA ASP A 98 2.75 -12.51 -8.88
C ASP A 98 4.18 -12.99 -9.15
N SER A 99 5.09 -12.06 -9.45
CA SER A 99 6.51 -12.39 -9.65
C SER A 99 7.15 -13.07 -8.43
N ILE A 100 6.74 -12.70 -7.20
CA ILE A 100 7.18 -13.36 -5.97
C ILE A 100 6.55 -14.76 -5.87
N ALA A 101 5.24 -14.87 -6.12
CA ALA A 101 4.53 -16.15 -6.07
C ALA A 101 5.12 -17.17 -7.04
N GLU A 102 5.39 -16.74 -8.27
CA GLU A 102 5.90 -17.61 -9.34
C GLU A 102 7.36 -18.03 -9.13
N ARG A 103 8.23 -17.06 -8.81
CA ARG A 103 9.69 -17.28 -8.79
C ARG A 103 10.19 -17.80 -7.47
N ALA A 104 9.70 -17.27 -6.35
CA ALA A 104 10.12 -17.68 -5.02
C ALA A 104 9.19 -18.74 -4.39
N ARG A 105 7.96 -18.89 -4.89
CA ARG A 105 6.94 -19.85 -4.40
C ARG A 105 6.69 -19.72 -2.90
N LEU A 106 6.67 -18.47 -2.41
CA LEU A 106 6.49 -18.16 -0.99
C LEU A 106 5.03 -18.20 -0.56
N PHE A 107 4.11 -18.10 -1.50
CA PHE A 107 2.65 -18.19 -1.33
C PHE A 107 1.99 -18.62 -2.65
N PRO A 108 0.73 -19.11 -2.61
CA PRO A 108 0.05 -19.62 -3.81
C PRO A 108 -0.39 -18.50 -4.77
N ALA A 109 -0.55 -18.84 -6.06
CA ALA A 109 -0.92 -17.92 -7.13
C ALA A 109 -2.31 -17.26 -6.95
N ASN A 110 -3.20 -17.84 -6.16
CA ASN A 110 -4.53 -17.28 -5.89
C ASN A 110 -4.57 -16.28 -4.73
N TRP A 111 -3.43 -15.70 -4.35
CA TRP A 111 -3.27 -14.77 -3.23
C TRP A 111 -4.25 -13.58 -3.28
N GLN A 112 -4.55 -13.05 -4.47
CA GLN A 112 -5.46 -11.91 -4.64
C GLN A 112 -6.90 -12.16 -4.15
N LYS A 113 -7.33 -13.43 -4.11
CA LYS A 113 -8.68 -13.81 -3.67
C LYS A 113 -8.82 -13.91 -2.15
N ARG A 114 -7.76 -13.69 -1.40
CA ARG A 114 -7.72 -13.88 0.06
C ARG A 114 -8.30 -12.73 0.86
N LEU A 115 -8.31 -11.54 0.27
CA LEU A 115 -8.84 -10.31 0.87
C LEU A 115 -9.83 -9.64 -0.09
N PRO A 116 -10.72 -8.77 0.41
CA PRO A 116 -11.66 -8.04 -0.44
C PRO A 116 -10.98 -7.23 -1.54
N ASP A 117 -11.74 -6.86 -2.58
CA ASP A 117 -11.31 -5.96 -3.66
C ASP A 117 -10.00 -6.42 -4.34
N ASN A 118 -9.88 -7.72 -4.63
CA ASN A 118 -8.65 -8.31 -5.17
C ASN A 118 -7.40 -8.00 -4.32
N SER A 119 -7.58 -8.00 -2.99
CA SER A 119 -6.52 -7.66 -2.01
C SER A 119 -5.98 -6.24 -2.13
N ALA A 120 -6.75 -5.29 -2.66
CA ALA A 120 -6.38 -3.88 -2.77
C ALA A 120 -7.21 -3.02 -1.80
N PRO A 121 -6.69 -2.70 -0.60
CA PRO A 121 -7.46 -2.05 0.47
C PRO A 121 -7.78 -0.58 0.22
N TYR A 122 -7.12 0.04 -0.70
CA TYR A 122 -7.31 1.43 -1.13
C TYR A 122 -6.92 1.57 -2.60
N THR A 123 -7.24 2.72 -3.19
CA THR A 123 -6.88 3.04 -4.57
C THR A 123 -6.18 4.38 -4.66
N SER A 124 -5.63 4.68 -5.82
CA SER A 124 -5.06 5.96 -6.18
C SER A 124 -5.19 6.18 -7.68
N THR A 125 -4.62 7.25 -8.17
CA THR A 125 -4.52 7.53 -9.61
C THR A 125 -3.27 8.33 -9.92
N ILE A 126 -3.05 8.62 -11.20
CA ILE A 126 -1.93 9.44 -11.67
C ILE A 126 -2.45 10.84 -11.99
N VAL A 127 -1.76 11.82 -11.46
CA VAL A 127 -1.96 13.25 -11.73
C VAL A 127 -0.65 13.90 -12.16
N PHE A 128 -0.69 15.15 -12.58
CA PHE A 128 0.48 15.93 -12.93
C PHE A 128 0.73 16.96 -11.83
N LEU A 129 1.92 16.93 -11.24
CA LEU A 129 2.38 18.01 -10.38
C LEU A 129 3.22 18.98 -11.23
N VAL A 130 2.81 20.23 -11.27
CA VAL A 130 3.47 21.29 -12.06
C VAL A 130 3.97 22.41 -11.15
N ARG A 131 4.88 23.23 -11.66
CA ARG A 131 5.35 24.41 -10.96
C ARG A 131 4.19 25.39 -10.76
N LYS A 132 4.23 26.16 -9.67
CA LYS A 132 3.18 27.14 -9.34
C LYS A 132 2.87 28.06 -10.51
N GLY A 133 1.57 28.27 -10.78
CA GLY A 133 1.09 29.05 -11.91
C GLY A 133 1.21 28.35 -13.25
N ASN A 134 1.67 27.09 -13.28
CA ASN A 134 1.74 26.25 -14.48
C ASN A 134 2.37 26.97 -15.70
N PRO A 135 3.64 27.40 -15.61
CA PRO A 135 4.24 28.28 -16.63
C PRO A 135 4.36 27.62 -18.01
N LYS A 136 4.30 26.29 -18.11
CA LYS A 136 4.30 25.56 -19.38
C LYS A 136 2.91 25.30 -19.94
N GLY A 137 1.86 25.70 -19.24
CA GLY A 137 0.47 25.52 -19.68
C GLY A 137 0.11 24.07 -19.91
N ILE A 138 0.55 23.18 -19.00
CA ILE A 138 0.23 21.74 -19.00
C ILE A 138 -1.21 21.56 -18.54
N ARG A 139 -2.06 20.97 -19.39
CA ARG A 139 -3.47 20.73 -19.08
C ARG A 139 -3.84 19.26 -19.21
N ASP A 140 -3.17 18.55 -20.14
CA ASP A 140 -3.46 17.15 -20.42
C ASP A 140 -2.24 16.47 -21.05
N TRP A 141 -2.33 15.16 -21.29
CA TRP A 141 -1.28 14.29 -21.81
C TRP A 141 -0.56 14.83 -23.07
N PRO A 142 -1.25 15.42 -24.08
CA PRO A 142 -0.56 15.96 -25.27
C PRO A 142 0.41 17.10 -24.97
N ASP A 143 0.17 17.84 -23.88
CA ASP A 143 1.03 18.95 -23.49
C ASP A 143 2.41 18.48 -23.04
N LEU A 144 2.51 17.23 -22.60
CA LEU A 144 3.77 16.59 -22.20
C LEU A 144 4.74 16.34 -23.37
N LEU A 145 4.20 16.41 -24.61
CA LEU A 145 4.96 16.22 -25.84
C LEU A 145 5.50 17.53 -26.41
N LYS A 146 5.12 18.67 -25.86
CA LYS A 146 5.55 19.99 -26.35
C LYS A 146 7.06 20.14 -26.26
N SER A 147 7.65 20.78 -27.26
CA SER A 147 9.06 21.13 -27.22
C SER A 147 9.37 22.02 -26.02
N GLY A 148 10.48 21.72 -25.32
CA GLY A 148 10.89 22.46 -24.13
C GLY A 148 10.08 22.14 -22.86
N VAL A 149 9.26 21.10 -22.86
CA VAL A 149 8.67 20.51 -21.65
C VAL A 149 9.53 19.37 -21.17
N SER A 150 9.95 19.41 -19.92
CA SER A 150 10.73 18.37 -19.26
C SER A 150 9.84 17.60 -18.29
N VAL A 151 9.65 16.30 -18.55
CA VAL A 151 8.80 15.40 -17.80
C VAL A 151 9.63 14.58 -16.83
N ILE A 152 9.23 14.53 -15.56
CA ILE A 152 9.84 13.65 -14.56
C ILE A 152 8.90 12.47 -14.29
N THR A 153 9.46 11.27 -14.39
CA THR A 153 8.82 10.01 -14.05
C THR A 153 9.89 9.00 -13.65
N PRO A 154 9.61 8.07 -12.74
CA PRO A 154 10.60 7.05 -12.38
C PRO A 154 10.74 5.98 -13.48
N ASN A 155 11.70 5.08 -13.27
CA ASN A 155 12.02 4.01 -14.23
C ASN A 155 10.98 2.86 -14.12
N PRO A 156 10.26 2.50 -15.19
CA PRO A 156 9.27 1.41 -15.15
C PRO A 156 9.87 0.02 -14.92
N LYS A 157 11.20 -0.14 -15.08
CA LYS A 157 11.87 -1.42 -14.76
C LYS A 157 12.00 -1.67 -13.25
N THR A 158 11.95 -0.61 -12.44
CA THR A 158 12.19 -0.69 -10.98
C THR A 158 11.03 -0.16 -10.15
N SER A 159 10.25 0.77 -10.69
CA SER A 159 9.17 1.47 -10.02
C SER A 159 7.80 1.01 -10.52
N GLY A 160 6.94 0.57 -9.58
CA GLY A 160 5.54 0.32 -9.89
C GLY A 160 4.77 1.60 -10.23
N GLY A 161 5.11 2.74 -9.59
CA GLY A 161 4.53 4.04 -9.93
C GLY A 161 4.79 4.42 -11.38
N ALA A 162 6.01 4.18 -11.88
CA ALA A 162 6.32 4.41 -13.28
C ALA A 162 5.52 3.53 -14.24
N ARG A 163 5.19 2.29 -13.84
CA ARG A 163 4.32 1.42 -14.64
C ARG A 163 2.91 1.97 -14.71
N TRP A 164 2.37 2.46 -13.60
CA TRP A 164 1.07 3.14 -13.60
C TRP A 164 1.08 4.41 -14.46
N ASN A 165 2.14 5.23 -14.40
CA ASN A 165 2.32 6.38 -15.28
C ASN A 165 2.32 5.98 -16.76
N TYR A 166 3.06 4.94 -17.10
CA TYR A 166 3.14 4.39 -18.45
C TYR A 166 1.79 3.87 -18.94
N LEU A 167 1.09 3.08 -18.11
CA LEU A 167 -0.21 2.52 -18.45
C LEU A 167 -1.28 3.60 -18.61
N ALA A 168 -1.26 4.64 -17.77
CA ALA A 168 -2.17 5.78 -17.92
C ALA A 168 -1.96 6.52 -19.24
N ALA A 169 -0.69 6.79 -19.59
CA ALA A 169 -0.34 7.42 -20.88
C ALA A 169 -0.73 6.54 -22.07
N TRP A 170 -0.53 5.23 -21.96
CA TRP A 170 -0.89 4.26 -22.98
C TRP A 170 -2.41 4.19 -23.18
N ALA A 171 -3.16 4.11 -22.08
CA ALA A 171 -4.64 4.10 -22.11
C ALA A 171 -5.20 5.36 -22.75
N TYR A 172 -4.63 6.53 -22.42
CA TYR A 172 -4.97 7.78 -23.09
C TYR A 172 -4.72 7.69 -24.59
N GLY A 173 -3.56 7.20 -25.02
CA GLY A 173 -3.23 7.01 -26.43
C GLY A 173 -4.21 6.08 -27.14
N LEU A 174 -4.55 4.93 -26.55
CA LEU A 174 -5.54 4.01 -27.10
C LEU A 174 -6.90 4.69 -27.29
N LYS A 175 -7.32 5.49 -26.33
CA LYS A 175 -8.59 6.23 -26.41
C LYS A 175 -8.59 7.23 -27.58
N ILE A 176 -7.60 8.11 -27.65
CA ILE A 176 -7.60 9.18 -28.69
C ILE A 176 -7.31 8.64 -30.09
N PHE A 177 -6.55 7.55 -30.21
CA PHE A 177 -6.25 6.91 -31.49
C PHE A 177 -7.18 5.73 -31.82
N ARG A 178 -8.29 5.57 -31.06
CA ARG A 178 -9.32 4.55 -31.30
C ARG A 178 -8.75 3.13 -31.40
N GLY A 179 -7.83 2.77 -30.50
CA GLY A 179 -7.22 1.45 -30.45
C GLY A 179 -6.00 1.26 -31.35
N ASP A 180 -5.54 2.28 -32.07
CA ASP A 180 -4.33 2.19 -32.91
C ASP A 180 -3.08 2.13 -32.03
N GLU A 181 -2.57 0.92 -31.81
CA GLU A 181 -1.38 0.68 -30.98
C GLU A 181 -0.10 1.31 -31.56
N ALA A 182 0.04 1.43 -32.86
CA ALA A 182 1.23 2.03 -33.48
C ALA A 182 1.30 3.53 -33.18
N LYS A 183 0.17 4.24 -33.32
CA LYS A 183 0.06 5.63 -32.95
C LYS A 183 0.22 5.84 -31.44
N THR A 184 -0.36 4.96 -30.63
CA THR A 184 -0.22 4.99 -29.17
C THR A 184 1.24 4.81 -28.76
N ARG A 185 1.96 3.86 -29.36
CA ARG A 185 3.40 3.66 -29.12
C ARG A 185 4.21 4.89 -29.48
N ASN A 186 3.92 5.53 -30.61
CA ASN A 186 4.61 6.75 -31.02
C ASN A 186 4.34 7.90 -30.04
N PHE A 187 3.12 8.03 -29.56
CA PHE A 187 2.73 9.00 -28.53
C PHE A 187 3.53 8.81 -27.24
N VAL A 188 3.51 7.60 -26.67
CA VAL A 188 4.26 7.28 -25.45
C VAL A 188 5.77 7.43 -25.65
N THR A 189 6.29 7.03 -26.80
CA THR A 189 7.71 7.24 -27.15
C THR A 189 8.07 8.71 -27.16
N ALA A 190 7.21 9.57 -27.73
CA ALA A 190 7.44 11.01 -27.76
C ALA A 190 7.42 11.62 -26.36
N LEU A 191 6.52 11.16 -25.50
CA LEU A 191 6.49 11.56 -24.08
C LEU A 191 7.81 11.22 -23.39
N PHE A 192 8.29 9.96 -23.53
CA PHE A 192 9.53 9.52 -22.87
C PHE A 192 10.81 10.18 -23.43
N ARG A 193 10.79 10.73 -24.64
CA ARG A 193 11.87 11.58 -25.15
C ARG A 193 12.04 12.88 -24.37
N ASN A 194 10.98 13.34 -23.71
CA ASN A 194 10.99 14.52 -22.84
C ASN A 194 11.37 14.20 -21.39
N VAL A 195 11.74 12.95 -21.09
CA VAL A 195 12.14 12.51 -19.75
C VAL A 195 13.67 12.51 -19.62
N PRO A 196 14.26 13.50 -18.91
CA PRO A 196 15.72 13.60 -18.80
C PRO A 196 16.32 12.68 -17.75
N VAL A 197 15.52 12.25 -16.75
CA VAL A 197 15.97 11.45 -15.60
C VAL A 197 14.96 10.36 -15.30
N LEU A 198 15.46 9.14 -15.05
CA LEU A 198 14.67 7.98 -14.64
C LEU A 198 15.15 7.52 -13.26
N ASP A 199 14.54 8.05 -12.21
CA ASP A 199 14.81 7.63 -10.82
C ASP A 199 14.34 6.19 -10.57
N THR A 200 14.91 5.53 -9.55
CA THR A 200 14.60 4.12 -9.25
C THR A 200 13.22 3.89 -8.67
N GLY A 201 12.59 4.92 -8.10
CA GLY A 201 11.26 4.86 -7.45
C GLY A 201 10.54 6.19 -7.47
N ALA A 202 9.26 6.19 -7.12
CA ALA A 202 8.40 7.37 -7.15
C ALA A 202 8.93 8.49 -6.25
N ARG A 203 9.35 8.18 -5.01
CA ARG A 203 9.91 9.17 -4.09
C ARG A 203 11.20 9.80 -4.63
N GLY A 204 12.03 9.06 -5.37
CA GLY A 204 13.19 9.60 -6.05
C GLY A 204 12.80 10.67 -7.07
N SER A 205 11.79 10.41 -7.90
CA SER A 205 11.27 11.37 -8.88
C SER A 205 10.61 12.58 -8.21
N THR A 206 9.88 12.39 -7.13
CA THR A 206 9.37 13.50 -6.31
C THR A 206 10.50 14.37 -5.79
N THR A 207 11.57 13.77 -5.24
CA THR A 207 12.76 14.51 -4.78
C THR A 207 13.44 15.26 -5.92
N THR A 208 13.62 14.61 -7.08
CA THR A 208 14.22 15.24 -8.29
C THR A 208 13.41 16.46 -8.73
N PHE A 209 12.09 16.34 -8.78
CA PHE A 209 11.22 17.44 -9.18
C PHE A 209 11.12 18.49 -8.07
N VAL A 210 10.75 18.11 -6.86
CA VAL A 210 10.36 19.03 -5.78
C VAL A 210 11.57 19.72 -5.16
N GLN A 211 12.61 18.94 -4.77
CA GLN A 211 13.74 19.46 -4.01
C GLN A 211 14.89 19.94 -4.91
N ARG A 212 15.18 19.18 -6.00
CA ARG A 212 16.28 19.55 -6.91
C ARG A 212 15.85 20.54 -7.99
N GLY A 213 14.56 20.82 -8.13
CA GLY A 213 14.05 21.78 -9.09
C GLY A 213 14.15 21.35 -10.56
N ILE A 214 14.33 20.05 -10.83
CA ILE A 214 14.51 19.52 -12.19
C ILE A 214 13.15 19.18 -12.79
N GLY A 215 12.90 19.54 -14.03
CA GLY A 215 11.68 19.27 -14.79
C GLY A 215 10.57 20.31 -14.61
N ASP A 216 9.63 20.30 -15.53
CA ASP A 216 8.48 21.20 -15.59
C ASP A 216 7.22 20.53 -15.05
N VAL A 217 7.10 19.21 -15.19
CA VAL A 217 5.97 18.40 -14.76
C VAL A 217 6.46 17.05 -14.21
N LEU A 218 5.86 16.62 -13.11
CA LEU A 218 6.05 15.29 -12.53
C LEU A 218 4.77 14.49 -12.76
N LEU A 219 4.90 13.31 -13.38
CA LEU A 219 3.85 12.29 -13.35
C LEU A 219 3.87 11.64 -11.97
N ALA A 220 2.88 11.95 -11.16
CA ALA A 220 2.86 11.58 -9.75
C ALA A 220 1.66 10.71 -9.40
N TRP A 221 1.84 9.87 -8.41
CA TRP A 221 0.73 9.36 -7.63
C TRP A 221 -0.02 10.53 -6.99
N GLU A 222 -1.34 10.45 -6.94
CA GLU A 222 -2.20 11.49 -6.37
C GLU A 222 -1.79 11.84 -4.93
N ASN A 223 -1.51 10.82 -4.09
CA ASN A 223 -1.05 11.04 -2.72
C ASN A 223 0.31 11.74 -2.63
N GLU A 224 1.27 11.42 -3.51
CA GLU A 224 2.58 12.10 -3.55
C GLU A 224 2.43 13.58 -3.97
N ALA A 225 1.49 13.87 -4.87
CA ALA A 225 1.23 15.24 -5.30
C ALA A 225 0.63 16.08 -4.15
N PHE A 226 -0.34 15.55 -3.43
CA PHE A 226 -0.91 16.22 -2.25
C PHE A 226 0.12 16.39 -1.14
N LEU A 227 0.89 15.35 -0.84
CA LEU A 227 1.94 15.40 0.18
C LEU A 227 3.00 16.46 -0.16
N SER A 228 3.38 16.59 -1.43
CA SER A 228 4.33 17.61 -1.89
C SER A 228 3.82 19.03 -1.63
N ILE A 229 2.51 19.26 -1.82
CA ILE A 229 1.90 20.56 -1.53
C ILE A 229 1.83 20.80 -0.02
N GLU A 230 1.48 19.77 0.78
CA GLU A 230 1.40 19.88 2.23
C GLU A 230 2.77 20.20 2.86
N GLU A 231 3.82 19.48 2.45
CA GLU A 231 5.17 19.64 2.99
C GLU A 231 5.84 20.96 2.59
N LEU A 232 5.59 21.45 1.38
CA LEU A 232 6.26 22.63 0.82
C LEU A 232 5.37 23.87 0.72
N GLY A 233 4.09 23.70 1.05
CA GLY A 233 3.07 24.75 0.98
C GLY A 233 2.46 24.94 -0.40
N PRO A 234 1.25 25.56 -0.46
CA PRO A 234 0.46 25.69 -1.68
C PRO A 234 1.09 26.59 -2.73
N ASP A 235 2.11 27.39 -2.36
CA ASP A 235 2.74 28.38 -3.23
C ASP A 235 3.89 27.83 -4.10
N LYS A 236 4.14 26.52 -4.08
CA LYS A 236 5.25 25.90 -4.81
C LYS A 236 4.79 25.14 -6.05
N PHE A 237 3.63 24.50 -5.97
CA PHE A 237 3.14 23.60 -7.00
C PHE A 237 1.63 23.73 -7.19
N ASP A 238 1.17 23.29 -8.37
CA ASP A 238 -0.24 23.07 -8.66
C ASP A 238 -0.43 21.63 -9.15
N ILE A 239 -1.58 21.04 -8.81
CA ILE A 239 -1.99 19.72 -9.33
C ILE A 239 -2.84 19.96 -10.58
N VAL A 240 -2.45 19.30 -11.67
CA VAL A 240 -3.25 19.24 -12.90
C VAL A 240 -3.80 17.81 -13.01
N VAL A 241 -5.11 17.72 -13.09
CA VAL A 241 -5.83 16.45 -13.27
C VAL A 241 -6.02 16.24 -14.77
N PRO A 242 -5.45 15.16 -15.35
CA PRO A 242 -5.62 14.89 -16.79
C PRO A 242 -7.07 14.50 -17.11
N SER A 243 -7.45 14.63 -18.38
CA SER A 243 -8.80 14.27 -18.85
C SER A 243 -9.12 12.78 -18.66
N LEU A 244 -8.09 11.91 -18.64
CA LEU A 244 -8.19 10.49 -18.37
C LEU A 244 -6.96 10.04 -17.58
N SER A 245 -7.19 9.19 -16.60
CA SER A 245 -6.13 8.51 -15.85
C SER A 245 -6.48 7.04 -15.61
N ILE A 246 -5.72 6.35 -14.78
CA ILE A 246 -5.90 4.93 -14.49
C ILE A 246 -6.26 4.74 -13.02
N LEU A 247 -7.18 3.82 -12.74
CA LEU A 247 -7.45 3.36 -11.39
C LEU A 247 -6.29 2.49 -10.93
N ALA A 248 -5.44 3.02 -10.09
CA ALA A 248 -4.35 2.28 -9.49
C ALA A 248 -4.86 1.55 -8.24
N GLU A 249 -4.69 0.24 -8.23
CA GLU A 249 -5.16 -0.67 -7.18
C GLU A 249 -3.97 -1.41 -6.55
N PRO A 250 -3.22 -0.75 -5.64
CA PRO A 250 -2.05 -1.36 -5.02
C PRO A 250 -2.46 -2.50 -4.07
N PRO A 251 -2.06 -3.75 -4.37
CA PRO A 251 -2.48 -4.89 -3.61
C PRO A 251 -1.52 -5.23 -2.46
N VAL A 252 -2.03 -6.06 -1.55
CA VAL A 252 -1.30 -6.57 -0.40
C VAL A 252 -1.39 -8.09 -0.34
N ALA A 253 -0.34 -8.76 0.19
CA ALA A 253 -0.35 -10.21 0.34
C ALA A 253 0.44 -10.67 1.57
N LEU A 254 -0.03 -11.77 2.15
CA LEU A 254 0.66 -12.52 3.19
C LEU A 254 1.75 -13.39 2.55
N VAL A 255 2.93 -13.41 3.13
CA VAL A 255 4.04 -14.26 2.67
C VAL A 255 4.06 -15.55 3.50
N ASP A 256 3.27 -16.54 3.05
CA ASP A 256 2.93 -17.75 3.83
C ASP A 256 4.13 -18.46 4.44
N ARG A 257 5.16 -18.75 3.64
CA ARG A 257 6.33 -19.48 4.13
C ARG A 257 7.10 -18.73 5.21
N ASN A 258 7.17 -17.41 5.09
CA ASN A 258 7.89 -16.59 6.04
C ASN A 258 7.12 -16.48 7.36
N VAL A 259 5.81 -16.20 7.31
CA VAL A 259 5.00 -16.11 8.53
C VAL A 259 4.90 -17.45 9.27
N ASP A 260 4.93 -18.58 8.56
CA ASP A 260 4.99 -19.90 9.19
C ASP A 260 6.35 -20.14 9.87
N LYS A 261 7.44 -19.74 9.19
CA LYS A 261 8.80 -19.82 9.75
C LYS A 261 8.97 -18.95 11.00
N HIS A 262 8.41 -17.74 10.97
CA HIS A 262 8.52 -16.77 12.06
C HIS A 262 7.50 -17.00 13.18
N GLY A 263 6.43 -17.76 12.93
CA GLY A 263 5.30 -17.93 13.86
C GLY A 263 4.42 -16.67 13.96
N THR A 264 4.38 -15.86 12.90
CA THR A 264 3.71 -14.54 12.85
C THR A 264 2.41 -14.56 12.05
N ARG A 265 1.94 -15.73 11.60
CA ARG A 265 0.78 -15.85 10.68
C ARG A 265 -0.45 -15.11 11.18
N GLU A 266 -0.85 -15.31 12.43
CA GLU A 266 -2.06 -14.73 12.99
C GLU A 266 -2.00 -13.19 13.00
N VAL A 267 -0.93 -12.63 13.55
CA VAL A 267 -0.75 -11.17 13.62
C VAL A 267 -0.57 -10.55 12.23
N ALA A 268 0.10 -11.23 11.30
CA ALA A 268 0.27 -10.75 9.93
C ALA A 268 -1.04 -10.77 9.13
N GLN A 269 -1.89 -11.78 9.30
CA GLN A 269 -3.24 -11.80 8.73
C GLN A 269 -4.11 -10.69 9.30
N ALA A 270 -4.11 -10.51 10.61
CA ALA A 270 -4.84 -9.44 11.27
C ALA A 270 -4.35 -8.05 10.80
N TYR A 271 -3.04 -7.87 10.59
CA TYR A 271 -2.45 -6.65 10.06
C TYR A 271 -3.01 -6.29 8.68
N LEU A 272 -3.08 -7.27 7.76
CA LEU A 272 -3.64 -7.04 6.43
C LEU A 272 -5.16 -6.79 6.47
N GLN A 273 -5.90 -7.51 7.33
CA GLN A 273 -7.34 -7.30 7.51
C GLN A 273 -7.65 -5.92 8.11
N TYR A 274 -6.79 -5.42 9.00
CA TYR A 274 -6.97 -4.11 9.62
C TYR A 274 -6.92 -2.95 8.62
N LEU A 275 -6.30 -3.13 7.45
CA LEU A 275 -6.35 -2.16 6.34
C LEU A 275 -7.78 -1.88 5.86
N TYR A 276 -8.69 -2.86 5.98
CA TYR A 276 -10.10 -2.75 5.59
C TYR A 276 -11.00 -2.30 6.74
N SER A 277 -10.45 -2.17 7.95
CA SER A 277 -11.22 -1.69 9.12
C SER A 277 -11.58 -0.20 8.98
N PRO A 278 -12.59 0.29 9.73
CA PRO A 278 -12.91 1.71 9.75
C PRO A 278 -11.69 2.60 10.02
N GLU A 279 -10.80 2.19 10.93
CA GLU A 279 -9.58 2.96 11.24
C GLU A 279 -8.56 2.89 10.09
N GLY A 280 -8.32 1.71 9.51
CA GLY A 280 -7.45 1.56 8.35
C GLY A 280 -7.88 2.41 7.17
N GLN A 281 -9.19 2.46 6.88
CA GLN A 281 -9.75 3.27 5.80
C GLN A 281 -9.66 4.78 6.09
N ARG A 282 -9.83 5.18 7.36
CA ARG A 282 -9.65 6.57 7.78
C ARG A 282 -8.19 7.01 7.62
N ILE A 283 -7.24 6.17 8.01
CA ILE A 283 -5.81 6.43 7.85
C ILE A 283 -5.46 6.53 6.37
N ALA A 284 -5.96 5.62 5.52
CA ALA A 284 -5.74 5.69 4.08
C ALA A 284 -6.19 7.03 3.48
N ALA A 285 -7.42 7.48 3.79
CA ALA A 285 -7.94 8.74 3.31
C ALA A 285 -7.13 9.96 3.79
N ARG A 286 -6.71 9.97 5.06
CA ARG A 286 -5.87 11.03 5.65
C ARG A 286 -4.53 11.16 4.92
N HIS A 287 -3.98 10.04 4.44
CA HIS A 287 -2.74 9.99 3.65
C HIS A 287 -2.99 10.05 2.14
N TYR A 288 -4.14 10.63 1.72
CA TYR A 288 -4.48 10.89 0.32
C TYR A 288 -4.61 9.64 -0.57
N TYR A 289 -4.89 8.47 0.03
CA TYR A 289 -5.36 7.31 -0.70
C TYR A 289 -6.88 7.25 -0.71
N ARG A 290 -7.46 6.91 -1.84
CA ARG A 290 -8.91 6.76 -1.98
C ARG A 290 -9.36 5.48 -1.28
N PRO A 291 -10.08 5.56 -0.14
CA PRO A 291 -10.48 4.37 0.59
C PRO A 291 -11.56 3.58 -0.16
N ARG A 292 -11.59 2.26 0.02
CA ARG A 292 -12.68 1.41 -0.50
C ARG A 292 -14.01 1.70 0.18
N HIS A 293 -13.95 2.12 1.44
CA HIS A 293 -15.10 2.41 2.27
C HIS A 293 -15.07 3.89 2.71
N PRO A 294 -15.42 4.85 1.81
CA PRO A 294 -15.30 6.28 2.09
C PRO A 294 -16.19 6.74 3.25
N GLN A 295 -17.25 5.99 3.60
CA GLN A 295 -18.11 6.29 4.75
C GLN A 295 -17.38 6.20 6.11
N HIS A 296 -16.20 5.60 6.16
CA HIS A 296 -15.36 5.51 7.37
C HIS A 296 -14.35 6.66 7.48
N ALA A 297 -14.15 7.42 6.40
CA ALA A 297 -13.22 8.54 6.37
C ALA A 297 -13.88 9.86 6.75
N ASP A 298 -13.07 10.86 7.09
CA ASP A 298 -13.56 12.22 7.28
C ASP A 298 -14.06 12.75 5.92
N PRO A 299 -15.27 13.35 5.85
CA PRO A 299 -15.77 13.95 4.62
C PRO A 299 -14.82 15.01 4.01
N ALA A 300 -14.06 15.73 4.83
CA ALA A 300 -13.07 16.69 4.35
C ALA A 300 -11.89 15.99 3.63
N ASP A 301 -11.49 14.80 4.08
CA ASP A 301 -10.46 14.01 3.40
C ASP A 301 -10.96 13.48 2.05
N ILE A 302 -12.22 13.07 1.98
CA ILE A 302 -12.84 12.58 0.73
C ILE A 302 -13.03 13.72 -0.27
N ALA A 303 -13.41 14.91 0.18
CA ALA A 303 -13.66 16.06 -0.67
C ALA A 303 -12.40 16.58 -1.41
N ARG A 304 -11.21 16.17 -0.98
CA ARG A 304 -9.94 16.53 -1.64
C ARG A 304 -9.74 15.85 -2.99
N PHE A 305 -10.35 14.66 -3.18
CA PHE A 305 -10.12 13.86 -4.38
C PHE A 305 -10.84 14.46 -5.59
N PRO A 306 -10.09 14.87 -6.62
CA PRO A 306 -10.69 15.41 -7.83
C PRO A 306 -11.47 14.33 -8.60
N GLN A 307 -12.48 14.79 -9.34
CA GLN A 307 -13.14 13.94 -10.32
C GLN A 307 -12.24 13.79 -11.55
N VAL A 308 -12.03 12.56 -11.97
CA VAL A 308 -11.23 12.20 -13.14
C VAL A 308 -11.83 10.95 -13.80
N GLU A 309 -11.80 10.88 -15.12
CA GLU A 309 -12.18 9.66 -15.83
C GLU A 309 -11.08 8.61 -15.60
N LEU A 310 -11.45 7.47 -14.99
CA LEU A 310 -10.54 6.39 -14.66
C LEU A 310 -10.82 5.16 -15.53
N VAL A 311 -9.78 4.62 -16.11
CA VAL A 311 -9.82 3.29 -16.74
C VAL A 311 -9.22 2.26 -15.80
N THR A 312 -9.63 0.99 -15.95
CA THR A 312 -9.06 -0.14 -15.21
C THR A 312 -8.12 -0.96 -16.09
N ILE A 313 -7.26 -1.75 -15.48
CA ILE A 313 -6.39 -2.70 -16.19
C ILE A 313 -7.25 -3.65 -17.04
N GLU A 314 -8.25 -4.28 -16.44
CA GLU A 314 -9.12 -5.24 -17.11
C GLU A 314 -9.89 -4.59 -18.25
N GLY A 315 -10.38 -3.36 -18.08
CA GLY A 315 -11.18 -2.65 -19.08
C GLY A 315 -10.41 -2.24 -20.32
N VAL A 316 -9.09 -1.98 -20.20
CA VAL A 316 -8.26 -1.50 -21.32
C VAL A 316 -7.31 -2.58 -21.83
N PHE A 317 -6.73 -3.39 -20.95
CA PHE A 317 -5.64 -4.31 -21.27
C PHE A 317 -6.06 -5.79 -21.18
N GLY A 318 -7.25 -6.09 -20.63
CA GLY A 318 -7.85 -7.41 -20.59
C GLY A 318 -7.38 -8.31 -19.44
N SER A 319 -6.35 -7.92 -18.70
CA SER A 319 -5.90 -8.65 -17.49
C SER A 319 -4.79 -7.86 -16.78
#